data_f1efd0076198f38c11536d9f1a5b631a
#
_entry.id   f1efd0076198f38c11536d9f1a5b631a
#
_cell.length_a   1.000
_cell.length_b   1.000
_cell.length_c   1.000
_cell.angle_alpha   90.00
_cell.angle_beta   90.00
_cell.angle_gamma   90.00
#
_symmetry.space_group_name_H-M   'P 1'
#
loop_
_entity.id
_entity.type
_entity.pdbx_description
1 polymer ?
#
loop_
_entity_poly.entity_id
_entity_poly.type
_entity_poly.pdbx_seq_one_letter_code
_entity_poly.pdbx_strand_id
1 'polypeptide(L)'
;NDELFLAVQIETGQALDRAEEILAVEGVDGCWVGPMDLARSMGLDLNRPDHVGVHREAILRVLAASQATGKIPGLWCDPEELTFWRDQGFLFLTPAADRVYVDHMTRMILQGFR
;
A
#
# COMPACT_ATOMS: atom_id res chain seq x y z
N ASN A 1 -12.76 21.35 -3.61
CA ASN A 1 -13.48 20.74 -4.71
C ASN A 1 -14.12 19.45 -4.23
N ASP A 2 -15.40 19.49 -3.94
CA ASP A 2 -16.15 18.41 -3.26
C ASP A 2 -16.29 17.13 -4.12
N GLU A 3 -15.80 17.16 -5.35
CA GLU A 3 -15.86 16.04 -6.30
C GLU A 3 -14.54 15.31 -6.49
N LEU A 4 -13.46 15.75 -5.83
CA LEU A 4 -12.14 15.13 -5.95
C LEU A 4 -11.76 14.39 -4.66
N PHE A 5 -11.30 13.15 -4.80
CA PHE A 5 -10.67 12.40 -3.73
C PHE A 5 -9.15 12.60 -3.80
N LEU A 6 -8.59 13.24 -2.77
CA LEU A 6 -7.16 13.48 -2.65
C LEU A 6 -6.52 12.44 -1.73
N ALA A 7 -5.83 11.46 -2.30
CA ALA A 7 -4.99 10.53 -1.55
C ALA A 7 -3.52 10.94 -1.64
N VAL A 8 -2.85 11.05 -0.50
CA VAL A 8 -1.40 11.29 -0.44
C VAL A 8 -0.67 9.96 -0.36
N GLN A 9 0.48 9.86 -1.04
CA GLN A 9 1.26 8.64 -1.03
C GLN A 9 2.23 8.62 0.15
N ILE A 10 2.17 7.53 0.95
CA ILE A 10 3.09 7.27 2.07
C ILE A 10 4.00 6.11 1.66
N GLU A 11 5.25 6.44 1.31
CA GLU A 11 6.18 5.46 0.73
C GLU A 11 7.64 5.68 1.17
N THR A 12 7.86 6.50 2.18
CA THR A 12 9.19 6.70 2.77
C THR A 12 9.16 6.58 4.28
N GLY A 13 10.29 6.18 4.89
CA GLY A 13 10.42 6.14 6.34
C GLY A 13 10.13 7.49 6.99
N GLN A 14 10.55 8.60 6.37
CA GLN A 14 10.24 9.95 6.86
C GLN A 14 8.74 10.27 6.81
N ALA A 15 8.06 9.87 5.74
CA ALA A 15 6.60 10.04 5.66
C ALA A 15 5.87 9.16 6.66
N LEU A 16 6.34 7.93 6.88
CA LEU A 16 5.82 7.03 7.92
C LEU A 16 5.90 7.66 9.31
N ASP A 17 7.05 8.24 9.67
CA ASP A 17 7.25 8.85 10.99
C ASP A 17 6.38 10.10 11.21
N ARG A 18 5.89 10.71 10.14
CA ARG A 18 5.02 11.89 10.16
C ARG A 18 3.63 11.61 9.57
N ALA A 19 3.21 10.36 9.51
CA ALA A 19 1.99 9.97 8.81
C ALA A 19 0.74 10.69 9.36
N GLU A 20 0.60 10.81 10.68
CA GLU A 20 -0.52 11.53 11.28
C GLU A 20 -0.51 13.03 10.93
N GLU A 21 0.66 13.68 10.96
CA GLU A 21 0.77 15.10 10.58
C GLU A 21 0.37 15.32 9.12
N ILE A 22 0.83 14.45 8.23
CA ILE A 22 0.53 14.51 6.79
C ILE A 22 -0.97 14.31 6.57
N LEU A 23 -1.54 13.31 7.22
CA LEU A 23 -2.95 12.95 7.06
C LEU A 23 -3.90 13.94 7.73
N ALA A 24 -3.45 14.64 8.76
CA ALA A 24 -4.24 15.70 9.43
C ALA A 24 -4.39 16.97 8.58
N VAL A 25 -3.67 17.11 7.47
CA VAL A 25 -3.78 18.28 6.60
C VAL A 25 -5.19 18.39 6.04
N GLU A 26 -5.76 19.60 6.12
CA GLU A 26 -7.10 19.90 5.57
C GLU A 26 -7.11 19.68 4.05
N GLY A 27 -8.17 19.03 3.55
CA GLY A 27 -8.32 18.70 2.13
C GLY A 27 -7.67 17.37 1.72
N VAL A 28 -6.92 16.70 2.60
CA VAL A 28 -6.51 15.31 2.38
C VAL A 28 -7.68 14.39 2.75
N ASP A 29 -8.06 13.47 1.85
CA ASP A 29 -9.16 12.53 2.07
C ASP A 29 -8.66 11.15 2.52
N GLY A 30 -7.46 10.78 2.11
CA GLY A 30 -6.89 9.49 2.44
C GLY A 30 -5.40 9.39 2.14
N CYS A 31 -4.88 8.18 2.30
CA CYS A 31 -3.53 7.86 1.86
C CYS A 31 -3.52 6.65 0.92
N TRP A 32 -2.38 6.46 0.27
CA TRP A 32 -2.07 5.27 -0.48
C TRP A 32 -0.62 4.85 -0.19
N VAL A 33 -0.46 3.66 0.37
CA VAL A 33 0.86 3.15 0.73
C VAL A 33 1.51 2.53 -0.50
N GLY A 34 2.74 2.97 -0.83
CA GLY A 34 3.62 2.34 -1.79
C GLY A 34 4.57 1.35 -1.08
N PRO A 35 4.21 0.07 -0.93
CA PRO A 35 4.92 -0.84 -0.03
C PRO A 35 6.37 -1.11 -0.46
N MET A 36 6.62 -1.22 -1.77
CA MET A 36 7.98 -1.50 -2.28
C MET A 36 8.92 -0.31 -2.07
N ASP A 37 8.45 0.91 -2.32
CA ASP A 37 9.25 2.11 -2.13
C ASP A 37 9.42 2.43 -0.63
N LEU A 38 8.42 2.14 0.19
CA LEU A 38 8.53 2.20 1.65
C LEU A 38 9.64 1.25 2.15
N ALA A 39 9.63 -0.02 1.71
CA ALA A 39 10.67 -0.98 2.08
C ALA A 39 12.05 -0.49 1.66
N ARG A 40 12.20 -0.03 0.41
CA ARG A 40 13.46 0.52 -0.11
C ARG A 40 13.95 1.72 0.70
N SER A 41 13.06 2.66 1.01
CA SER A 41 13.37 3.84 1.81
C SER A 41 13.82 3.50 3.23
N MET A 42 13.30 2.42 3.80
CA MET A 42 13.68 1.91 5.13
C MET A 42 14.92 1.01 5.08
N GLY A 43 15.53 0.75 3.92
CA GLY A 43 16.66 -0.15 3.76
C GLY A 43 16.32 -1.62 4.00
N LEU A 44 15.06 -2.02 3.80
CA LEU A 44 14.60 -3.38 4.00
C LEU A 44 14.78 -4.23 2.74
N ASP A 45 15.27 -5.46 2.91
CA ASP A 45 15.32 -6.50 1.88
C ASP A 45 14.20 -7.51 2.15
N LEU A 46 13.16 -7.49 1.33
CA LEU A 46 11.97 -8.32 1.51
C LEU A 46 12.21 -9.82 1.19
N ASN A 47 13.40 -10.21 0.74
CA ASN A 47 13.81 -11.61 0.68
C ASN A 47 14.22 -12.16 2.06
N ARG A 48 14.40 -11.28 3.03
CA ARG A 48 14.76 -11.66 4.41
C ARG A 48 13.50 -11.74 5.28
N PRO A 49 13.21 -12.90 5.89
CA PRO A 49 11.99 -13.08 6.71
C PRO A 49 11.88 -12.09 7.89
N ASP A 50 13.01 -11.71 8.51
CA ASP A 50 13.05 -10.73 9.59
C ASP A 50 12.65 -9.31 9.12
N HIS A 51 12.96 -8.94 7.87
CA HIS A 51 12.57 -7.66 7.30
C HIS A 51 11.09 -7.61 6.89
N VAL A 52 10.50 -8.75 6.49
CA VAL A 52 9.08 -8.82 6.11
C VAL A 52 8.16 -8.42 7.27
N GLY A 53 8.48 -8.87 8.49
CA GLY A 53 7.75 -8.48 9.70
C GLY A 53 7.80 -6.97 9.96
N VAL A 54 9.00 -6.39 9.89
CA VAL A 54 9.21 -4.94 10.07
C VAL A 54 8.45 -4.13 9.02
N HIS A 55 8.49 -4.57 7.77
CA HIS A 55 7.77 -3.93 6.68
C HIS A 55 6.24 -3.96 6.88
N ARG A 56 5.72 -5.13 7.26
CA ARG A 56 4.27 -5.28 7.54
C ARG A 56 3.83 -4.39 8.70
N GLU A 57 4.62 -4.28 9.75
CA GLU A 57 4.36 -3.38 10.88
C GLU A 57 4.36 -1.91 10.43
N ALA A 58 5.28 -1.51 9.56
CA ALA A 58 5.33 -0.16 9.00
C ALA A 58 4.03 0.18 8.23
N ILE A 59 3.51 -0.74 7.43
CA ILE A 59 2.24 -0.57 6.72
C ILE A 59 1.07 -0.43 7.71
N LEU A 60 1.05 -1.24 8.77
CA LEU A 60 0.01 -1.16 9.81
C LEU A 60 0.08 0.14 10.62
N ARG A 61 1.27 0.73 10.79
CA ARG A 61 1.41 2.07 11.39
C ARG A 61 0.74 3.16 10.54
N VAL A 62 0.83 3.08 9.20
CA VAL A 62 0.11 4.01 8.30
C VAL A 62 -1.40 3.81 8.43
N LEU A 63 -1.87 2.57 8.53
CA LEU A 63 -3.27 2.26 8.78
C LEU A 63 -3.76 2.90 10.10
N ALA A 64 -3.00 2.75 11.17
CA ALA A 64 -3.32 3.34 12.47
C ALA A 64 -3.38 4.87 12.41
N ALA A 65 -2.42 5.51 11.72
CA ALA A 65 -2.42 6.96 11.50
C ALA A 65 -3.65 7.42 10.70
N SER A 66 -4.06 6.67 9.68
CA SER A 66 -5.27 6.95 8.90
C SER A 66 -6.53 6.87 9.76
N GLN A 67 -6.63 5.84 10.58
CA GLN A 67 -7.76 5.67 11.51
C GLN A 67 -7.81 6.79 12.57
N ALA A 68 -6.65 7.15 13.14
CA ALA A 68 -6.56 8.22 14.14
C ALA A 68 -6.98 9.59 13.58
N THR A 69 -6.73 9.84 12.29
CA THR A 69 -7.07 11.09 11.60
C THR A 69 -8.41 11.04 10.87
N GLY A 70 -9.13 9.90 10.90
CA GLY A 70 -10.40 9.72 10.20
C GLY A 70 -10.27 9.72 8.68
N LYS A 71 -9.09 9.35 8.14
CA LYS A 71 -8.80 9.33 6.71
C LYS A 71 -8.92 7.93 6.11
N ILE A 72 -9.18 7.85 4.81
CA ILE A 72 -9.33 6.57 4.12
C ILE A 72 -7.96 5.92 3.89
N PRO A 73 -7.68 4.75 4.47
CA PRO A 73 -6.43 4.05 4.26
C PRO A 73 -6.43 3.28 2.94
N GLY A 74 -5.42 3.55 2.11
CA GLY A 74 -5.18 2.87 0.85
C GLY A 74 -3.83 2.15 0.82
N LEU A 75 -3.75 1.09 0.03
CA LEU A 75 -2.56 0.25 -0.11
C LEU A 75 -2.51 -0.42 -1.48
N TRP A 76 -1.32 -0.44 -2.10
CA TRP A 76 -1.03 -1.40 -3.14
C TRP A 76 -0.68 -2.76 -2.51
N CYS A 77 -1.24 -3.86 -3.02
CA CYS A 77 -0.95 -5.20 -2.51
C CYS A 77 -0.97 -6.24 -3.63
N ASP A 78 -0.36 -7.37 -3.40
CA ASP A 78 -0.54 -8.52 -4.29
C ASP A 78 -1.97 -9.09 -4.17
N PRO A 79 -2.52 -9.66 -5.26
CA PRO A 79 -3.88 -10.22 -5.25
C PRO A 79 -4.11 -11.27 -4.14
N GLU A 80 -3.09 -12.05 -3.81
CA GLU A 80 -3.12 -13.07 -2.76
C GLU A 80 -3.25 -12.47 -1.35
N GLU A 81 -2.79 -11.22 -1.16
CA GLU A 81 -2.86 -10.53 0.13
C GLU A 81 -4.11 -9.64 0.29
N LEU A 82 -4.91 -9.50 -0.76
CA LEU A 82 -6.07 -8.60 -0.79
C LEU A 82 -7.01 -8.81 0.40
N THR A 83 -7.38 -10.06 0.68
CA THR A 83 -8.28 -10.41 1.78
C THR A 83 -7.64 -10.06 3.13
N PHE A 84 -6.36 -10.36 3.31
CA PHE A 84 -5.64 -10.04 4.53
C PHE A 84 -5.68 -8.53 4.82
N TRP A 85 -5.30 -7.70 3.85
CA TRP A 85 -5.24 -6.24 4.06
C TRP A 85 -6.62 -5.60 4.22
N ARG A 86 -7.64 -6.10 3.50
CA ARG A 86 -9.04 -5.70 3.72
C ARG A 86 -9.46 -5.98 5.16
N ASP A 87 -9.16 -7.17 5.66
CA ASP A 87 -9.56 -7.59 7.01
C ASP A 87 -8.79 -6.86 8.12
N GLN A 88 -7.61 -6.27 7.81
CA GLN A 88 -6.93 -5.32 8.69
C GLN A 88 -7.64 -3.96 8.74
N GLY A 89 -8.41 -3.60 7.73
CA GLY A 89 -9.16 -2.34 7.69
C GLY A 89 -8.76 -1.37 6.58
N PHE A 90 -7.95 -1.78 5.62
CA PHE A 90 -7.72 -0.98 4.42
C PHE A 90 -8.99 -0.95 3.54
N LEU A 91 -9.34 0.25 3.05
CA LEU A 91 -10.59 0.50 2.32
C LEU A 91 -10.36 0.78 0.83
N PHE A 92 -9.19 1.28 0.47
CA PHE A 92 -8.81 1.58 -0.91
C PHE A 92 -7.64 0.68 -1.30
N LEU A 93 -7.92 -0.47 -1.90
CA LEU A 93 -6.92 -1.47 -2.26
C LEU A 93 -6.71 -1.50 -3.78
N THR A 94 -5.43 -1.49 -4.19
CA THR A 94 -5.03 -1.61 -5.58
C THR A 94 -4.29 -2.93 -5.77
N PRO A 95 -4.99 -4.01 -6.18
CA PRO A 95 -4.36 -5.31 -6.42
C PRO A 95 -3.68 -5.31 -7.78
N ALA A 96 -2.36 -5.43 -7.77
CA ALA A 96 -1.51 -5.49 -8.95
C ALA A 96 -1.47 -4.18 -9.79
N ALA A 97 -0.78 -4.24 -10.91
CA ALA A 97 -0.64 -3.17 -11.89
C ALA A 97 -0.83 -3.73 -13.30
N ASP A 98 -0.99 -2.86 -14.29
CA ASP A 98 -1.12 -3.21 -15.70
C ASP A 98 -0.07 -4.21 -16.18
N ARG A 99 1.19 -3.99 -15.82
CA ARG A 99 2.29 -4.91 -16.13
C ARG A 99 2.06 -6.32 -15.59
N VAL A 100 1.51 -6.44 -14.38
CA VAL A 100 1.24 -7.73 -13.74
C VAL A 100 0.11 -8.47 -14.48
N TYR A 101 -0.93 -7.75 -14.88
CA TYR A 101 -2.03 -8.33 -15.66
C TYR A 101 -1.59 -8.81 -17.04
N VAL A 102 -0.76 -8.02 -17.73
CA VAL A 102 -0.21 -8.39 -19.04
C VAL A 102 0.70 -9.63 -18.93
N ASP A 103 1.61 -9.65 -17.95
CA ASP A 103 2.51 -10.80 -17.74
C ASP A 103 1.71 -12.07 -17.41
N HIS A 104 0.75 -11.97 -16.50
CA HIS A 104 -0.09 -13.09 -16.10
C HIS A 104 -0.87 -13.65 -17.29
N MET A 105 -1.55 -12.80 -18.07
CA MET A 105 -2.30 -13.23 -19.25
C MET A 105 -1.39 -13.84 -20.31
N THR A 106 -0.22 -13.26 -20.55
CA THR A 106 0.76 -13.79 -21.49
C THR A 106 1.21 -15.20 -21.09
N ARG A 107 1.52 -15.41 -19.80
CA ARG A 107 1.89 -16.74 -19.29
C ARG A 107 0.77 -17.76 -19.46
N MET A 108 -0.47 -17.41 -19.15
CA MET A 108 -1.63 -18.27 -19.34
C MET A 108 -1.78 -18.70 -20.81
N ILE A 109 -1.69 -17.75 -21.74
CA ILE A 109 -1.78 -18.04 -23.19
C ILE A 109 -0.67 -19.00 -23.61
N LEU A 110 0.59 -18.73 -23.23
CA LEU A 110 1.73 -19.57 -23.59
C LEU A 110 1.66 -20.99 -22.99
N GLN A 111 1.07 -21.17 -21.82
CA GLN A 111 0.85 -22.47 -21.24
C GLN A 111 -0.21 -23.29 -22.01
N GLY A 112 -1.20 -22.63 -22.59
CA GLY A 112 -2.23 -23.27 -23.42
C GLY A 112 -1.71 -23.77 -24.78
N PHE A 113 -0.51 -23.34 -25.20
CA PHE A 113 0.14 -23.79 -26.44
C PHE A 113 1.15 -24.94 -26.24
N ARG A 114 1.33 -25.45 -25.04
CA ARG A 114 2.17 -26.60 -24.69
C ARG A 114 1.32 -27.86 -24.52
#